data_4e00f8c24d58ea90d112b9edf121b5d7
#
_entry.id   4e00f8c24d58ea90d112b9edf121b5d7
#
_cell.length_a   1.000
_cell.length_b   1.000
_cell.length_c   1.000
_cell.angle_alpha   90.00
_cell.angle_beta   90.00
_cell.angle_gamma   90.00
#
_symmetry.space_group_name_H-M   'P 1'
#
loop_
_entity.id
_entity.type
_entity.pdbx_description
1 polymer ?
#
loop_
_entity_poly.entity_id
_entity_poly.type
_entity_poly.pdbx_seq_one_letter_code
_entity_poly.pdbx_strand_id
1 'polypeptide(L)'
;MSFFKRKISLTALFVLSAITITSFSADAQQLATRKQGTVLEQLEQNSRNNIVDQVISYAYRFRGTPYRYGASSPRGFDCSGFTSYVFKRFGIELDRSSRGQIFDGVRVKKNEIQPGDLVFFQGRSGRGGVGHVGIVTRVNDDNTFHFIHSACSSGVTESKNTESYYSRRYVGACRVL
;
A
#
# COMPACT_ATOMS: atom_id res chain seq x y z
N MET A 1 70.86 31.19 32.62
CA MET A 1 69.76 30.16 32.66
C MET A 1 68.46 30.95 32.80
N SER A 2 67.68 31.03 31.66
CA SER A 2 66.46 31.82 31.65
C SER A 2 65.31 30.81 31.46
N PHE A 3 64.41 30.75 32.44
CA PHE A 3 63.20 29.92 32.41
C PHE A 3 62.09 30.67 31.65
N PHE A 4 61.78 30.20 30.45
CA PHE A 4 60.63 30.73 29.69
C PHE A 4 59.35 29.98 30.15
N LYS A 5 58.55 30.65 31.02
CA LYS A 5 57.20 30.25 31.41
C LYS A 5 56.25 30.54 30.25
N ARG A 6 55.83 29.51 29.49
CA ARG A 6 54.71 29.63 28.55
C ARG A 6 53.43 29.85 29.35
N LYS A 7 52.84 31.04 29.27
CA LYS A 7 51.45 31.29 29.69
C LYS A 7 50.52 30.66 28.67
N ILE A 8 49.90 29.53 29.04
CA ILE A 8 48.79 28.98 28.26
C ILE A 8 47.63 29.94 28.50
N SER A 9 47.15 30.57 27.41
CA SER A 9 46.06 31.53 27.45
C SER A 9 44.76 30.83 27.83
N LEU A 10 44.11 31.30 28.90
CA LEU A 10 42.82 30.80 29.39
C LEU A 10 41.70 30.88 28.35
N THR A 11 41.88 31.69 27.30
CA THR A 11 40.93 31.85 26.19
C THR A 11 40.82 30.64 25.25
N ALA A 12 41.88 29.84 25.13
CA ALA A 12 41.87 28.64 24.29
C ALA A 12 41.03 27.51 24.89
N LEU A 13 40.93 27.43 26.21
CA LEU A 13 40.15 26.38 26.89
C LEU A 13 38.64 26.61 26.80
N PHE A 14 38.19 27.90 26.78
CA PHE A 14 36.76 28.25 26.65
C PHE A 14 36.22 28.02 25.24
N VAL A 15 37.02 28.18 24.20
CA VAL A 15 36.58 27.96 22.80
C VAL A 15 36.41 26.47 22.52
N LEU A 16 37.30 25.59 23.04
CA LEU A 16 37.15 24.14 22.86
C LEU A 16 35.92 23.58 23.62
N SER A 17 35.62 24.10 24.83
CA SER A 17 34.44 23.64 25.58
C SER A 17 33.13 24.09 24.93
N ALA A 18 33.08 25.29 24.32
CA ALA A 18 31.90 25.77 23.60
C ALA A 18 31.61 24.95 22.32
N ILE A 19 32.66 24.57 21.58
CA ILE A 19 32.51 23.77 20.37
C ILE A 19 32.02 22.36 20.70
N THR A 20 32.46 21.73 21.76
CA THR A 20 32.03 20.39 22.17
C THR A 20 30.59 20.36 22.68
N ILE A 21 30.14 21.43 23.36
CA ILE A 21 28.75 21.53 23.86
C ILE A 21 27.77 21.75 22.68
N THR A 22 28.14 22.55 21.68
CA THR A 22 27.28 22.83 20.52
C THR A 22 27.16 21.62 19.59
N SER A 23 28.22 20.83 19.39
CA SER A 23 28.18 19.61 18.61
C SER A 23 27.36 18.53 19.30
N PHE A 24 27.49 18.34 20.59
CA PHE A 24 26.70 17.40 21.37
C PHE A 24 25.19 17.74 21.36
N SER A 25 24.82 19.03 21.40
CA SER A 25 23.41 19.43 21.28
C SER A 25 22.83 19.22 19.88
N ALA A 26 23.64 19.41 18.83
CA ALA A 26 23.23 19.18 17.45
C ALA A 26 22.98 17.69 17.18
N ASP A 27 23.85 16.80 17.65
CA ASP A 27 23.70 15.34 17.52
C ASP A 27 22.47 14.82 18.28
N ALA A 28 22.23 15.34 19.48
CA ALA A 28 21.03 14.99 20.26
C ALA A 28 19.73 15.44 19.55
N GLN A 29 19.75 16.61 18.94
CA GLN A 29 18.62 17.16 18.19
C GLN A 29 18.35 16.37 16.90
N GLN A 30 19.40 15.99 16.17
CA GLN A 30 19.27 15.11 14.99
C GLN A 30 18.74 13.72 15.37
N LEU A 31 19.20 13.14 16.47
CA LEU A 31 18.71 11.86 16.96
C LEU A 31 17.23 11.91 17.37
N ALA A 32 16.80 12.99 18.02
CA ALA A 32 15.41 13.21 18.39
C ALA A 32 14.52 13.35 17.15
N THR A 33 14.93 14.14 16.15
CA THR A 33 14.21 14.33 14.89
C THR A 33 14.09 13.00 14.12
N ARG A 34 15.17 12.20 14.07
CA ARG A 34 15.17 10.89 13.44
C ARG A 34 14.22 9.92 14.13
N LYS A 35 14.20 9.89 15.47
CA LYS A 35 13.25 9.06 16.23
C LYS A 35 11.80 9.49 16.02
N GLN A 36 11.53 10.78 15.97
CA GLN A 36 10.18 11.30 15.66
C GLN A 36 9.74 10.90 14.25
N GLY A 37 10.62 11.01 13.24
CA GLY A 37 10.34 10.56 11.89
C GLY A 37 9.96 9.06 11.85
N THR A 38 10.74 8.21 12.51
CA THR A 38 10.47 6.76 12.56
C THR A 38 9.13 6.44 13.25
N VAL A 39 8.78 7.17 14.32
CA VAL A 39 7.49 6.96 15.01
C VAL A 39 6.32 7.39 14.14
N LEU A 40 6.43 8.51 13.43
CA LEU A 40 5.39 9.00 12.52
C LEU A 40 5.17 8.00 11.36
N GLU A 41 6.25 7.51 10.73
CA GLU A 41 6.17 6.48 9.70
C GLU A 41 5.48 5.20 10.20
N GLN A 42 5.78 4.77 11.42
CA GLN A 42 5.13 3.61 12.03
C GLN A 42 3.64 3.85 12.29
N LEU A 43 3.25 5.04 12.74
CA LEU A 43 1.85 5.39 12.96
C LEU A 43 1.07 5.44 11.64
N GLU A 44 1.66 6.03 10.59
CA GLU A 44 1.07 6.05 9.25
C GLU A 44 0.90 4.65 8.68
N GLN A 45 1.91 3.79 8.82
CA GLN A 45 1.86 2.40 8.38
C GLN A 45 0.79 1.60 9.13
N ASN A 46 0.70 1.77 10.46
CA ASN A 46 -0.33 1.12 11.27
C ASN A 46 -1.74 1.60 10.90
N SER A 47 -1.90 2.90 10.65
CA SER A 47 -3.17 3.48 10.18
C SER A 47 -3.56 2.91 8.82
N ARG A 48 -2.62 2.80 7.88
CA ARG A 48 -2.83 2.19 6.57
C ARG A 48 -3.23 0.73 6.69
N ASN A 49 -2.51 -0.06 7.47
CA ASN A 49 -2.84 -1.48 7.68
C ASN A 49 -4.25 -1.65 8.23
N ASN A 50 -4.65 -0.82 9.18
CA ASN A 50 -6.01 -0.82 9.74
C ASN A 50 -7.08 -0.55 8.67
N ILE A 51 -6.86 0.43 7.78
CA ILE A 51 -7.79 0.73 6.68
C ILE A 51 -7.85 -0.45 5.70
N VAL A 52 -6.71 -1.05 5.36
CA VAL A 52 -6.65 -2.23 4.47
C VAL A 52 -7.47 -3.39 5.05
N ASP A 53 -7.30 -3.69 6.34
CA ASP A 53 -8.05 -4.76 7.02
C ASP A 53 -9.56 -4.48 7.01
N GLN A 54 -9.96 -3.23 7.21
CA GLN A 54 -11.37 -2.82 7.13
C GLN A 54 -11.93 -2.95 5.71
N VAL A 55 -11.18 -2.56 4.68
CA VAL A 55 -11.56 -2.72 3.26
C VAL A 55 -11.78 -4.19 2.93
N ILE A 56 -10.84 -5.05 3.28
CA ILE A 56 -10.91 -6.50 3.04
C ILE A 56 -12.08 -7.11 3.80
N SER A 57 -12.23 -6.82 5.09
CA SER A 57 -13.34 -7.29 5.90
C SER A 57 -14.70 -6.85 5.34
N TYR A 58 -14.79 -5.61 4.86
CA TYR A 58 -16.00 -5.10 4.22
C TYR A 58 -16.29 -5.80 2.90
N ALA A 59 -15.26 -6.07 2.08
CA ALA A 59 -15.39 -6.80 0.84
C ALA A 59 -15.95 -8.23 1.06
N TYR A 60 -15.48 -8.92 2.08
CA TYR A 60 -15.97 -10.27 2.42
C TYR A 60 -17.45 -10.33 2.81
N ARG A 61 -18.05 -9.24 3.28
CA ARG A 61 -19.49 -9.18 3.61
C ARG A 61 -20.38 -9.40 2.39
N PHE A 62 -19.86 -9.22 1.19
CA PHE A 62 -20.60 -9.41 -0.08
C PHE A 62 -20.32 -10.77 -0.72
N ARG A 63 -19.58 -11.66 -0.08
CA ARG A 63 -19.30 -12.99 -0.61
C ARG A 63 -20.60 -13.73 -0.94
N GLY A 64 -20.66 -14.32 -2.13
CA GLY A 64 -21.87 -14.97 -2.65
C GLY A 64 -22.86 -14.04 -3.36
N THR A 65 -22.67 -12.69 -3.33
CA THR A 65 -23.50 -11.78 -4.12
C THR A 65 -23.37 -12.10 -5.61
N PRO A 66 -24.49 -12.25 -6.36
CA PRO A 66 -24.44 -12.67 -7.75
C PRO A 66 -23.75 -11.63 -8.66
N TYR A 67 -23.09 -12.13 -9.72
CA TYR A 67 -22.58 -11.27 -10.77
C TYR A 67 -23.73 -10.68 -11.59
N ARG A 68 -23.68 -9.37 -11.83
CA ARG A 68 -24.57 -8.67 -12.76
C ARG A 68 -23.77 -7.65 -13.55
N TYR A 69 -23.75 -7.80 -14.86
CA TYR A 69 -23.06 -6.86 -15.74
C TYR A 69 -23.58 -5.43 -15.56
N GLY A 70 -22.67 -4.47 -15.41
CA GLY A 70 -23.00 -3.04 -15.21
C GLY A 70 -23.50 -2.70 -13.81
N ALA A 71 -23.63 -3.65 -12.88
CA ALA A 71 -24.16 -3.40 -11.54
C ALA A 71 -23.04 -3.07 -10.52
N SER A 72 -23.40 -2.23 -9.53
CA SER A 72 -22.53 -1.78 -8.43
C SER A 72 -23.31 -1.66 -7.12
N SER A 73 -24.09 -2.68 -6.75
CA SER A 73 -24.91 -2.67 -5.52
C SER A 73 -24.93 -4.04 -4.85
N PRO A 74 -25.31 -4.14 -3.56
CA PRO A 74 -25.43 -5.42 -2.84
C PRO A 74 -26.42 -6.42 -3.47
N ARG A 75 -27.26 -6.00 -4.44
CA ARG A 75 -28.15 -6.87 -5.20
C ARG A 75 -27.48 -7.55 -6.40
N GLY A 76 -26.24 -7.17 -6.69
CA GLY A 76 -25.40 -7.71 -7.76
C GLY A 76 -24.27 -6.76 -8.11
N PHE A 77 -23.13 -7.32 -8.47
CA PHE A 77 -21.94 -6.57 -8.88
C PHE A 77 -21.35 -7.12 -10.18
N ASP A 78 -20.84 -6.24 -11.04
CA ASP A 78 -19.75 -6.64 -11.93
C ASP A 78 -18.41 -6.47 -11.22
N CYS A 79 -17.29 -6.83 -11.85
CA CYS A 79 -15.98 -6.83 -11.20
C CYS A 79 -15.54 -5.43 -10.73
N SER A 80 -15.63 -4.42 -11.58
CA SER A 80 -15.26 -3.05 -11.25
C SER A 80 -16.30 -2.33 -10.38
N GLY A 81 -17.57 -2.67 -10.53
CA GLY A 81 -18.64 -2.19 -9.64
C GLY A 81 -18.48 -2.70 -8.21
N PHE A 82 -17.99 -3.91 -8.03
CA PHE A 82 -17.66 -4.45 -6.72
C PHE A 82 -16.52 -3.68 -6.06
N THR A 83 -15.40 -3.52 -6.75
CA THR A 83 -14.24 -2.78 -6.22
C THR A 83 -14.59 -1.33 -5.93
N SER A 84 -15.25 -0.61 -6.85
CA SER A 84 -15.70 0.77 -6.64
C SER A 84 -16.63 0.88 -5.43
N TYR A 85 -17.58 -0.05 -5.27
CA TYR A 85 -18.51 -0.04 -4.15
C TYR A 85 -17.80 -0.22 -2.80
N VAL A 86 -16.82 -1.13 -2.74
CA VAL A 86 -16.04 -1.39 -1.54
C VAL A 86 -15.20 -0.17 -1.16
N PHE A 87 -14.42 0.36 -2.09
CA PHE A 87 -13.49 1.47 -1.83
C PHE A 87 -14.22 2.80 -1.55
N LYS A 88 -15.37 3.02 -2.18
CA LYS A 88 -16.22 4.21 -1.91
C LYS A 88 -16.65 4.30 -0.45
N ARG A 89 -16.83 3.18 0.25
CA ARG A 89 -17.16 3.14 1.68
C ARG A 89 -16.08 3.82 2.53
N PHE A 90 -14.83 3.85 2.05
CA PHE A 90 -13.66 4.42 2.72
C PHE A 90 -13.20 5.76 2.10
N GLY A 91 -14.08 6.40 1.31
CA GLY A 91 -13.81 7.69 0.71
C GLY A 91 -12.92 7.66 -0.53
N ILE A 92 -12.64 6.48 -1.10
CA ILE A 92 -11.80 6.31 -2.28
C ILE A 92 -12.73 6.10 -3.50
N GLU A 93 -12.70 7.05 -4.42
CA GLU A 93 -13.45 6.94 -5.67
C GLU A 93 -12.60 6.28 -6.75
N LEU A 94 -13.13 5.22 -7.35
CA LEU A 94 -12.50 4.48 -8.45
C LEU A 94 -13.30 4.67 -9.73
N ASP A 95 -12.61 4.63 -10.88
CA ASP A 95 -13.25 4.59 -12.20
C ASP A 95 -14.30 3.46 -12.26
N ARG A 96 -15.36 3.70 -13.03
CA ARG A 96 -16.43 2.69 -13.17
C ARG A 96 -15.98 1.42 -13.87
N SER A 97 -14.96 1.48 -14.68
CA SER A 97 -14.45 0.37 -15.46
C SER A 97 -13.13 -0.18 -14.94
N SER A 98 -12.93 -1.51 -15.04
CA SER A 98 -11.64 -2.10 -14.68
C SER A 98 -10.47 -1.56 -15.52
N ARG A 99 -10.74 -1.05 -16.73
CA ARG A 99 -9.74 -0.42 -17.60
C ARG A 99 -9.29 0.94 -17.08
N GLY A 100 -10.19 1.69 -16.47
CA GLY A 100 -9.85 2.96 -15.80
C GLY A 100 -9.18 2.72 -14.46
N GLN A 101 -9.70 1.80 -13.65
CA GLN A 101 -9.19 1.52 -12.30
C GLN A 101 -7.70 1.19 -12.23
N ILE A 102 -7.12 0.65 -13.27
CA ILE A 102 -5.67 0.37 -13.30
C ILE A 102 -4.83 1.66 -13.25
N PHE A 103 -5.43 2.81 -13.50
CA PHE A 103 -4.80 4.13 -13.48
C PHE A 103 -5.20 4.97 -12.25
N ASP A 104 -6.09 4.49 -11.38
CA ASP A 104 -6.56 5.22 -10.20
C ASP A 104 -5.54 5.23 -9.05
N GLY A 105 -4.46 4.46 -9.17
CA GLY A 105 -3.43 4.37 -8.14
C GLY A 105 -2.01 4.24 -8.68
N VAL A 106 -1.07 4.11 -7.75
CA VAL A 106 0.34 3.89 -8.09
C VAL A 106 0.53 2.46 -8.59
N ARG A 107 1.19 2.29 -9.74
CA ARG A 107 1.51 0.96 -10.30
C ARG A 107 2.42 0.18 -9.36
N VAL A 108 2.07 -1.10 -9.15
CA VAL A 108 2.79 -2.00 -8.24
C VAL A 108 3.41 -3.15 -9.05
N LYS A 109 4.68 -3.46 -8.80
CA LYS A 109 5.32 -4.65 -9.38
C LYS A 109 4.77 -5.91 -8.73
N LYS A 110 4.80 -7.02 -9.48
CA LYS A 110 4.20 -8.30 -9.02
C LYS A 110 4.78 -8.80 -7.70
N ASN A 111 6.05 -8.56 -7.43
CA ASN A 111 6.75 -8.94 -6.20
C ASN A 111 6.59 -7.91 -5.06
N GLU A 112 5.88 -6.82 -5.29
CA GLU A 112 5.62 -5.75 -4.31
C GLU A 112 4.12 -5.65 -3.96
N ILE A 113 3.30 -6.61 -4.47
CA ILE A 113 1.87 -6.68 -4.19
C ILE A 113 1.63 -6.87 -2.69
N GLN A 114 0.66 -6.14 -2.16
CA GLN A 114 0.25 -6.17 -0.75
C GLN A 114 -1.27 -6.34 -0.63
N PRO A 115 -1.79 -6.78 0.53
CA PRO A 115 -3.22 -6.76 0.80
C PRO A 115 -3.79 -5.34 0.58
N GLY A 116 -4.99 -5.25 0.00
CA GLY A 116 -5.63 -3.99 -0.37
C GLY A 116 -5.31 -3.48 -1.78
N ASP A 117 -4.26 -3.98 -2.44
CA ASP A 117 -3.96 -3.62 -3.83
C ASP A 117 -5.05 -4.12 -4.78
N LEU A 118 -5.29 -3.38 -5.85
CA LEU A 118 -6.12 -3.83 -6.97
C LEU A 118 -5.26 -4.65 -7.94
N VAL A 119 -5.75 -5.83 -8.31
CA VAL A 119 -5.11 -6.71 -9.30
C VAL A 119 -5.98 -6.86 -10.53
N PHE A 120 -5.34 -6.82 -11.69
CA PHE A 120 -6.01 -6.75 -12.99
C PHE A 120 -5.66 -7.93 -13.87
N PHE A 121 -6.67 -8.41 -14.58
CA PHE A 121 -6.55 -9.55 -15.49
C PHE A 121 -7.20 -9.24 -16.85
N GLN A 122 -6.77 -9.95 -17.87
CA GLN A 122 -7.46 -9.91 -19.17
C GLN A 122 -8.91 -10.38 -19.03
N GLY A 123 -9.78 -9.81 -19.82
CA GLY A 123 -11.17 -10.21 -19.91
C GLY A 123 -11.34 -11.63 -20.44
N ARG A 124 -12.59 -12.12 -20.43
CA ARG A 124 -12.97 -13.48 -20.85
C ARG A 124 -12.50 -13.86 -22.27
N SER A 125 -12.46 -12.90 -23.19
CA SER A 125 -11.99 -13.13 -24.57
C SER A 125 -10.49 -13.42 -24.68
N GLY A 126 -9.69 -13.13 -23.64
CA GLY A 126 -8.23 -13.28 -23.67
C GLY A 126 -7.51 -12.37 -24.67
N ARG A 127 -8.24 -11.48 -25.33
CA ARG A 127 -7.71 -10.55 -26.36
C ARG A 127 -7.35 -9.24 -25.69
N GLY A 128 -6.07 -9.10 -25.32
CA GLY A 128 -5.42 -7.85 -24.91
C GLY A 128 -6.16 -7.00 -23.87
N GLY A 129 -5.36 -6.28 -23.04
CA GLY A 129 -5.86 -5.25 -22.12
C GLY A 129 -6.64 -5.78 -20.90
N VAL A 130 -6.92 -4.83 -19.98
CA VAL A 130 -7.65 -5.10 -18.75
C VAL A 130 -9.13 -5.36 -19.04
N GLY A 131 -9.68 -6.43 -18.46
CA GLY A 131 -11.10 -6.75 -18.55
C GLY A 131 -11.68 -7.32 -17.25
N HIS A 132 -10.85 -7.44 -16.20
CA HIS A 132 -11.28 -7.94 -14.89
C HIS A 132 -10.41 -7.34 -13.79
N VAL A 133 -10.96 -7.22 -12.58
CA VAL A 133 -10.30 -6.64 -11.40
C VAL A 133 -10.75 -7.34 -10.12
N GLY A 134 -9.85 -7.40 -9.13
CA GLY A 134 -10.12 -7.86 -7.78
C GLY A 134 -9.27 -7.12 -6.75
N ILE A 135 -9.58 -7.30 -5.48
CA ILE A 135 -8.88 -6.74 -4.33
C ILE A 135 -8.02 -7.82 -3.71
N VAL A 136 -6.72 -7.61 -3.56
CA VAL A 136 -5.82 -8.57 -2.88
C VAL A 136 -6.22 -8.68 -1.42
N THR A 137 -6.41 -9.90 -0.95
CA THR A 137 -6.81 -10.21 0.43
C THR A 137 -5.65 -10.71 1.27
N ARG A 138 -4.72 -11.45 0.64
CA ARG A 138 -3.55 -12.04 1.30
C ARG A 138 -2.43 -12.28 0.30
N VAL A 139 -1.20 -12.10 0.75
CA VAL A 139 0.03 -12.47 0.03
C VAL A 139 0.79 -13.50 0.85
N ASN A 140 1.30 -14.53 0.21
CA ASN A 140 2.10 -15.58 0.81
C ASN A 140 3.60 -15.31 0.62
N ASP A 141 4.47 -16.00 1.36
CA ASP A 141 5.93 -15.81 1.33
C ASP A 141 6.56 -16.09 -0.05
N ASP A 142 5.90 -16.92 -0.87
CA ASP A 142 6.30 -17.22 -2.26
C ASP A 142 5.79 -16.20 -3.29
N ASN A 143 5.26 -15.05 -2.84
CA ASN A 143 4.62 -14.01 -3.64
C ASN A 143 3.37 -14.48 -4.42
N THR A 144 2.81 -15.62 -4.07
CA THR A 144 1.46 -15.96 -4.50
C THR A 144 0.45 -15.17 -3.66
N PHE A 145 -0.71 -14.86 -4.26
CA PHE A 145 -1.70 -14.05 -3.56
C PHE A 145 -3.13 -14.55 -3.80
N HIS A 146 -3.99 -14.22 -2.84
CA HIS A 146 -5.43 -14.38 -2.94
C HIS A 146 -6.07 -13.02 -3.23
N PHE A 147 -7.19 -13.03 -3.89
CA PHE A 147 -7.95 -11.81 -4.17
C PHE A 147 -9.45 -12.09 -4.20
N ILE A 148 -10.23 -11.13 -3.70
CA ILE A 148 -11.68 -11.17 -3.75
C ILE A 148 -12.18 -10.33 -4.94
N HIS A 149 -13.14 -10.86 -5.68
CA HIS A 149 -13.65 -10.25 -6.90
C HIS A 149 -15.07 -10.72 -7.21
N SER A 150 -15.79 -10.04 -8.09
CA SER A 150 -17.05 -10.53 -8.63
C SER A 150 -16.80 -11.29 -9.94
N ALA A 151 -16.86 -12.62 -9.88
CA ALA A 151 -16.67 -13.52 -11.02
C ALA A 151 -17.98 -13.73 -11.79
N CYS A 152 -17.92 -13.76 -13.12
CA CYS A 152 -19.10 -13.96 -13.96
C CYS A 152 -19.85 -15.27 -13.67
N SER A 153 -19.13 -16.31 -13.22
CA SER A 153 -19.70 -17.65 -12.98
C SER A 153 -20.20 -17.89 -11.56
N SER A 154 -19.63 -17.20 -10.56
CA SER A 154 -19.86 -17.50 -9.14
C SER A 154 -20.20 -16.27 -8.28
N GLY A 155 -20.28 -15.08 -8.90
CA GLY A 155 -20.48 -13.85 -8.15
C GLY A 155 -19.25 -13.46 -7.31
N VAL A 156 -19.48 -12.80 -6.17
CA VAL A 156 -18.38 -12.38 -5.29
C VAL A 156 -17.76 -13.59 -4.62
N THR A 157 -16.50 -13.85 -4.93
CA THR A 157 -15.73 -15.00 -4.46
C THR A 157 -14.27 -14.63 -4.29
N GLU A 158 -13.52 -15.48 -3.60
CA GLU A 158 -12.06 -15.38 -3.51
C GLU A 158 -11.40 -16.43 -4.42
N SER A 159 -10.36 -16.00 -5.11
CA SER A 159 -9.53 -16.83 -5.99
C SER A 159 -8.06 -16.67 -5.69
N LYS A 160 -7.22 -17.56 -6.24
CA LYS A 160 -5.76 -17.48 -6.19
C LYS A 160 -5.19 -17.07 -7.53
N ASN A 161 -4.13 -16.26 -7.50
CA ASN A 161 -3.41 -15.89 -8.73
C ASN A 161 -2.76 -17.08 -9.44
N THR A 162 -2.55 -18.20 -8.75
CA THR A 162 -1.99 -19.46 -9.27
C THR A 162 -2.99 -20.31 -10.03
N GLU A 163 -4.29 -20.06 -9.88
CA GLU A 163 -5.31 -20.73 -10.68
C GLU A 163 -5.03 -20.50 -12.17
N SER A 164 -5.10 -21.57 -12.97
CA SER A 164 -4.69 -21.56 -14.38
C SER A 164 -5.37 -20.50 -15.24
N TYR A 165 -6.59 -20.10 -14.86
CA TYR A 165 -7.32 -19.01 -15.52
C TYR A 165 -6.66 -17.65 -15.23
N TYR A 166 -6.33 -17.34 -13.98
CA TYR A 166 -5.78 -16.04 -13.57
C TYR A 166 -4.29 -15.91 -13.82
N SER A 167 -3.52 -16.98 -13.65
CA SER A 167 -2.07 -16.97 -13.88
C SER A 167 -1.69 -16.56 -15.30
N ARG A 168 -2.46 -17.04 -16.30
CA ARG A 168 -2.25 -16.71 -17.70
C ARG A 168 -2.81 -15.35 -18.13
N ARG A 169 -3.64 -14.72 -17.29
CA ARG A 169 -4.37 -13.48 -17.62
C ARG A 169 -3.92 -12.28 -16.81
N TYR A 170 -2.97 -12.43 -15.91
CA TYR A 170 -2.49 -11.32 -15.11
C TYR A 170 -1.93 -10.18 -15.98
N VAL A 171 -2.38 -8.95 -15.74
CA VAL A 171 -1.98 -7.73 -16.46
C VAL A 171 -1.13 -6.82 -15.59
N GLY A 172 -1.47 -6.69 -14.31
CA GLY A 172 -0.77 -5.79 -13.39
C GLY A 172 -1.54 -5.54 -12.11
N ALA A 173 -0.99 -4.65 -11.29
CA ALA A 173 -1.59 -4.19 -10.04
C ALA A 173 -1.43 -2.69 -9.86
N CYS A 174 -2.29 -2.06 -9.05
CA CYS A 174 -2.10 -0.71 -8.53
C CYS A 174 -2.53 -0.60 -7.07
N ARG A 175 -1.92 0.34 -6.36
CA ARG A 175 -2.22 0.70 -4.96
C ARG A 175 -2.95 2.02 -4.92
N VAL A 176 -4.09 2.04 -4.22
CA VAL A 176 -4.98 3.21 -4.07
C VAL A 176 -5.11 3.66 -2.61
N LEU A 177 -4.48 2.93 -1.68
CA LEU A 177 -4.42 3.20 -0.23
C LEU A 177 -3.04 3.63 0.21
#